data_18057aa7e22b9013f6bd262ca96337ec
#
_entry.id   18057aa7e22b9013f6bd262ca96337ec
#
_cell.length_a   1.000
_cell.length_b   1.000
_cell.length_c   1.000
_cell.angle_alpha   90.00
_cell.angle_beta   90.00
_cell.angle_gamma   90.00
#
_symmetry.space_group_name_H-M   'P 1'
#
loop_
_entity.id
_entity.type
_entity.pdbx_description
1 polymer ?
#
loop_
_entity_poly.entity_id
_entity_poly.type
_entity_poly.pdbx_seq_one_letter_code
_entity_poly.pdbx_strand_id
1 'polypeptide(L)'
;MLQTPSNLNRFKHLGLALSIFYLLYNLTTVYSVSLHTLYPSQIHNLTTPFDSMIPFIPAMIVPYSWSLILFVASFFLVRTSTQLSLLAYRLILATIFACLIFYFYPARFSFSRSIPDDWTQFGYQFLQLVDKPFNQLPSLHVSYAMLLGVSLWNVFESKKRWISVAYRLLLTSICTLIALSTVLTYQHHLLDMFGGVVLAVLVLILSNRIRNALVIKHLILGVIGFLLIAIAGFYFANMSMIASEVVEDLAIMIASYWLISFTMLAGVYQQVKPIRDIRWFQKSSSGRLTLHTWIKFAPIIIIYNGMSLFGQWYFKIFSKSQKYSLTPYAINDKVNVVASPRLMQTDLSSHLTYWLFGSSLLELRSSLESNRPAVCHQIIVVDLAAEISSHTHNLEIAANGIMNTTVHYLYLPLLDLQPLNDVLLQDYIDLFQKIEALIQSVETQAITANNESWVEGNQVEDSQVKGGLITLINFHCVMGLSRSIGVQVLYLLYCGTLTVYNYQSWIEQHYPHAHLKDTYLPQSLVETMANYKSVTY
;
A
#
# COMPACT_ATOMS: atom_id res chain seq x y z
N MET A 1 -21.58 4.47 -16.05
CA MET A 1 -22.41 5.24 -15.09
C MET A 1 -21.55 5.60 -13.88
N LEU A 2 -21.53 6.87 -13.45
CA LEU A 2 -20.78 7.29 -12.26
C LEU A 2 -21.50 6.72 -11.03
N GLN A 3 -20.84 5.79 -10.33
CA GLN A 3 -21.43 5.12 -9.15
C GLN A 3 -21.61 6.12 -8.01
N THR A 4 -22.85 6.20 -7.49
CA THR A 4 -23.14 6.95 -6.26
C THR A 4 -22.52 6.21 -5.07
N PRO A 5 -21.77 6.90 -4.17
CA PRO A 5 -21.16 6.25 -3.03
C PRO A 5 -22.21 5.78 -2.02
N SER A 6 -22.05 4.57 -1.48
CA SER A 6 -22.88 4.10 -0.37
C SER A 6 -22.59 4.90 0.91
N ASN A 7 -23.55 4.95 1.85
CA ASN A 7 -23.34 5.61 3.14
C ASN A 7 -22.14 5.02 3.89
N LEU A 8 -21.93 3.71 3.83
CA LEU A 8 -20.78 3.05 4.44
C LEU A 8 -19.45 3.59 3.86
N ASN A 9 -19.38 3.80 2.55
CA ASN A 9 -18.18 4.38 1.92
C ASN A 9 -17.98 5.84 2.36
N ARG A 10 -19.04 6.63 2.54
CA ARG A 10 -18.96 8.00 3.05
C ARG A 10 -18.38 8.02 4.46
N PHE A 11 -18.91 7.19 5.37
CA PHE A 11 -18.39 7.05 6.73
C PHE A 11 -16.95 6.55 6.77
N LYS A 12 -16.54 5.60 5.90
CA LYS A 12 -15.17 5.14 5.81
C LYS A 12 -14.19 6.26 5.41
N HIS A 13 -14.52 7.06 4.40
CA HIS A 13 -13.67 8.17 3.96
C HIS A 13 -13.63 9.31 4.99
N LEU A 14 -14.75 9.66 5.60
CA LEU A 14 -14.82 10.62 6.69
C LEU A 14 -13.99 10.15 7.89
N GLY A 15 -14.20 8.91 8.35
CA GLY A 15 -13.46 8.34 9.46
C GLY A 15 -11.96 8.29 9.20
N LEU A 16 -11.53 7.92 7.99
CA LEU A 16 -10.12 7.94 7.61
C LEU A 16 -9.54 9.35 7.67
N ALA A 17 -10.22 10.34 7.07
CA ALA A 17 -9.74 11.73 7.06
C ALA A 17 -9.64 12.32 8.48
N LEU A 18 -10.66 12.08 9.33
CA LEU A 18 -10.66 12.51 10.73
C LEU A 18 -9.58 11.81 11.56
N SER A 19 -9.39 10.51 11.38
CA SER A 19 -8.37 9.74 12.13
C SER A 19 -6.96 10.21 11.78
N ILE A 20 -6.66 10.44 10.50
CA ILE A 20 -5.37 10.95 10.05
C ILE A 20 -5.14 12.39 10.56
N PHE A 21 -6.16 13.26 10.44
CA PHE A 21 -6.10 14.60 10.99
C PHE A 21 -5.80 14.56 12.50
N TYR A 22 -6.61 13.83 13.27
CA TYR A 22 -6.48 13.75 14.72
C TYR A 22 -5.09 13.23 15.14
N LEU A 23 -4.63 12.16 14.51
CA LEU A 23 -3.33 11.55 14.83
C LEU A 23 -2.18 12.53 14.56
N LEU A 24 -2.07 13.04 13.33
CA LEU A 24 -0.94 13.88 12.92
C LEU A 24 -0.95 15.24 13.63
N TYR A 25 -2.13 15.87 13.75
CA TYR A 25 -2.28 17.15 14.42
C TYR A 25 -1.91 17.08 15.90
N ASN A 26 -2.35 16.01 16.62
CA ASN A 26 -2.00 15.85 18.01
C ASN A 26 -0.51 15.50 18.22
N LEU A 27 0.09 14.68 17.35
CA LEU A 27 1.53 14.38 17.41
C LEU A 27 2.35 15.67 17.32
N THR A 28 2.04 16.55 16.36
CA THR A 28 2.76 17.83 16.20
C THR A 28 2.43 18.82 17.31
N THR A 29 1.19 18.84 17.83
CA THR A 29 0.82 19.67 18.99
C THR A 29 1.60 19.26 20.23
N VAL A 30 1.66 17.97 20.56
CA VAL A 30 2.40 17.47 21.71
C VAL A 30 3.89 17.78 21.59
N TYR A 31 4.48 17.59 20.41
CA TYR A 31 5.85 17.98 20.13
C TYR A 31 6.09 19.47 20.35
N SER A 32 5.25 20.35 19.75
CA SER A 32 5.40 21.83 19.84
C SER A 32 5.23 22.33 21.28
N VAL A 33 4.32 21.75 22.08
CA VAL A 33 4.15 22.06 23.51
C VAL A 33 5.40 21.67 24.29
N SER A 34 5.95 20.49 24.07
CA SER A 34 7.15 20.01 24.74
C SER A 34 8.37 20.84 24.36
N LEU A 35 8.52 21.13 23.06
CA LEU A 35 9.59 21.99 22.55
C LEU A 35 9.52 23.39 23.17
N HIS A 36 8.33 23.98 23.28
CA HIS A 36 8.15 25.27 23.94
C HIS A 36 8.52 25.25 25.41
N THR A 37 8.27 24.15 26.10
CA THR A 37 8.60 24.01 27.53
C THR A 37 10.10 23.86 27.75
N LEU A 38 10.79 23.11 26.90
CA LEU A 38 12.22 22.82 27.02
C LEU A 38 13.09 23.90 26.34
N TYR A 39 12.66 24.36 25.17
CA TYR A 39 13.42 25.27 24.30
C TYR A 39 12.52 26.37 23.72
N PRO A 40 12.06 27.35 24.56
CA PRO A 40 11.11 28.40 24.12
C PRO A 40 11.60 29.23 22.92
N SER A 41 12.93 29.39 22.78
CA SER A 41 13.56 30.15 21.69
C SER A 41 13.42 29.46 20.30
N GLN A 42 13.11 28.18 20.26
CA GLN A 42 12.90 27.44 19.01
C GLN A 42 11.47 27.58 18.46
N ILE A 43 10.58 28.21 19.22
CA ILE A 43 9.19 28.44 18.78
C ILE A 43 9.11 29.80 18.09
N HIS A 44 8.65 29.76 16.84
CA HIS A 44 8.56 30.93 16.00
C HIS A 44 7.35 31.83 16.33
N ASN A 45 7.57 33.12 16.26
CA ASN A 45 6.52 34.14 16.33
C ASN A 45 6.23 34.64 14.90
N LEU A 46 4.97 34.55 14.47
CA LEU A 46 4.52 34.93 13.13
C LEU A 46 3.80 36.26 13.06
N THR A 47 3.84 37.05 14.14
CA THR A 47 3.18 38.36 14.22
C THR A 47 3.78 39.34 13.22
N THR A 48 2.93 39.93 12.43
CA THR A 48 3.26 41.04 11.53
C THR A 48 2.69 42.35 12.08
N PRO A 49 3.18 43.53 11.64
CA PRO A 49 2.58 44.81 12.04
C PRO A 49 1.09 44.92 11.70
N PHE A 50 0.63 44.24 10.67
CA PHE A 50 -0.77 44.24 10.25
C PHE A 50 -1.68 43.45 11.20
N ASP A 51 -1.17 42.44 11.91
CA ASP A 51 -1.96 41.66 12.86
C ASP A 51 -2.49 42.52 14.02
N SER A 52 -1.72 43.54 14.44
CA SER A 52 -2.15 44.47 15.50
C SER A 52 -3.31 45.37 15.09
N MET A 53 -3.57 45.52 13.78
CA MET A 53 -4.67 46.31 13.26
C MET A 53 -5.99 45.53 13.15
N ILE A 54 -5.93 44.19 13.34
CA ILE A 54 -7.11 43.33 13.22
C ILE A 54 -7.89 43.36 14.53
N PRO A 55 -9.21 43.71 14.49
CA PRO A 55 -10.01 43.74 15.69
C PRO A 55 -10.38 42.30 16.11
N PHE A 56 -10.44 42.04 17.41
CA PHE A 56 -11.05 40.85 17.96
C PHE A 56 -12.58 40.96 17.91
N ILE A 57 -13.25 40.05 17.18
CA ILE A 57 -14.70 40.04 17.02
C ILE A 57 -15.25 38.75 17.57
N PRO A 58 -15.77 38.69 18.84
CA PRO A 58 -16.23 37.46 19.48
C PRO A 58 -17.27 36.68 18.68
N ALA A 59 -18.21 37.35 18.03
CA ALA A 59 -19.26 36.72 17.22
C ALA A 59 -18.73 35.87 16.06
N MET A 60 -17.49 36.10 15.63
CA MET A 60 -16.85 35.32 14.54
C MET A 60 -16.50 33.88 14.94
N ILE A 61 -16.69 33.49 16.21
CA ILE A 61 -16.62 32.10 16.65
C ILE A 61 -17.69 31.24 15.94
N VAL A 62 -18.83 31.82 15.55
CA VAL A 62 -19.90 31.13 14.83
C VAL A 62 -19.45 30.67 13.45
N PRO A 63 -19.04 31.55 12.52
CA PRO A 63 -18.49 31.11 11.23
C PRO A 63 -17.21 30.26 11.38
N TYR A 64 -16.40 30.47 12.42
CA TYR A 64 -15.26 29.58 12.71
C TYR A 64 -15.72 28.14 12.93
N SER A 65 -16.78 27.94 13.73
CA SER A 65 -17.37 26.63 14.02
C SER A 65 -18.02 25.96 12.79
N TRP A 66 -18.42 26.74 11.78
CA TRP A 66 -18.95 26.19 10.52
C TRP A 66 -17.94 25.33 9.78
N SER A 67 -16.64 25.51 10.04
CA SER A 67 -15.59 24.70 9.44
C SER A 67 -15.78 23.21 9.70
N LEU A 68 -16.13 22.83 10.94
CA LEU A 68 -16.39 21.44 11.32
C LEU A 68 -17.69 20.89 10.64
N ILE A 69 -18.75 21.71 10.63
CA ILE A 69 -20.00 21.35 9.99
C ILE A 69 -19.81 21.13 8.49
N LEU A 70 -19.13 22.07 7.83
CA LEU A 70 -18.86 21.97 6.40
C LEU A 70 -17.94 20.77 6.08
N PHE A 71 -16.95 20.50 6.94
CA PHE A 71 -16.07 19.35 6.79
C PHE A 71 -16.87 18.04 6.76
N VAL A 72 -17.70 17.80 7.79
CA VAL A 72 -18.51 16.58 7.87
C VAL A 72 -19.56 16.52 6.75
N ALA A 73 -20.29 17.61 6.53
CA ALA A 73 -21.36 17.66 5.52
C ALA A 73 -20.83 17.39 4.10
N SER A 74 -19.60 17.81 3.79
CA SER A 74 -19.03 17.65 2.46
C SER A 74 -18.95 16.19 2.01
N PHE A 75 -18.67 15.25 2.90
CA PHE A 75 -18.63 13.81 2.59
C PHE A 75 -20.00 13.24 2.21
N PHE A 76 -21.09 13.86 2.67
CA PHE A 76 -22.44 13.45 2.35
C PHE A 76 -23.03 14.21 1.15
N LEU A 77 -22.53 15.41 0.86
CA LEU A 77 -22.96 16.23 -0.26
C LEU A 77 -22.40 15.80 -1.61
N VAL A 78 -21.16 15.29 -1.66
CA VAL A 78 -20.55 14.82 -2.92
C VAL A 78 -21.35 13.67 -3.52
N ARG A 79 -21.49 13.67 -4.87
CA ARG A 79 -22.45 12.80 -5.59
C ARG A 79 -21.84 11.51 -6.12
N THR A 80 -20.54 11.49 -6.42
CA THR A 80 -19.87 10.33 -7.02
C THR A 80 -18.77 9.78 -6.15
N SER A 81 -18.47 8.48 -6.30
CA SER A 81 -17.38 7.82 -5.58
C SER A 81 -16.01 8.46 -5.90
N THR A 82 -15.82 8.94 -7.13
CA THR A 82 -14.60 9.65 -7.53
C THR A 82 -14.46 10.99 -6.80
N GLN A 83 -15.55 11.78 -6.71
CA GLN A 83 -15.54 13.04 -5.95
C GLN A 83 -15.28 12.79 -4.46
N LEU A 84 -15.86 11.72 -3.88
CA LEU A 84 -15.65 11.35 -2.49
C LEU A 84 -14.18 11.01 -2.19
N SER A 85 -13.56 10.19 -3.03
CA SER A 85 -12.15 9.83 -2.88
C SER A 85 -11.25 11.05 -3.07
N LEU A 86 -11.52 11.89 -4.06
CA LEU A 86 -10.74 13.11 -4.33
C LEU A 86 -10.85 14.11 -3.17
N LEU A 87 -12.05 14.28 -2.59
CA LEU A 87 -12.27 15.10 -1.40
C LEU A 87 -11.40 14.60 -0.24
N ALA A 88 -11.47 13.30 0.08
CA ALA A 88 -10.66 12.71 1.16
C ALA A 88 -9.15 12.89 0.91
N TYR A 89 -8.68 12.67 -0.33
CA TYR A 89 -7.26 12.86 -0.68
C TYR A 89 -6.79 14.30 -0.49
N ARG A 90 -7.61 15.28 -0.87
CA ARG A 90 -7.32 16.70 -0.67
C ARG A 90 -7.14 17.04 0.79
N LEU A 91 -8.07 16.62 1.64
CA LEU A 91 -8.01 16.90 3.07
C LEU A 91 -6.83 16.20 3.76
N ILE A 92 -6.59 14.94 3.42
CA ILE A 92 -5.44 14.16 3.95
C ILE A 92 -4.11 14.78 3.51
N LEU A 93 -3.95 15.16 2.24
CA LEU A 93 -2.73 15.80 1.76
C LEU A 93 -2.47 17.15 2.44
N ALA A 94 -3.53 17.97 2.64
CA ALA A 94 -3.40 19.21 3.38
C ALA A 94 -2.92 18.97 4.81
N THR A 95 -3.49 17.97 5.50
CA THR A 95 -3.04 17.56 6.84
C THR A 95 -1.58 17.15 6.85
N ILE A 96 -1.17 16.26 5.92
CA ILE A 96 0.20 15.76 5.82
C ILE A 96 1.20 16.91 5.66
N PHE A 97 0.98 17.79 4.69
CA PHE A 97 1.89 18.90 4.43
C PHE A 97 1.91 19.91 5.58
N ALA A 98 0.74 20.23 6.15
CA ALA A 98 0.68 21.14 7.31
C ALA A 98 1.45 20.55 8.50
N CYS A 99 1.23 19.28 8.85
CA CYS A 99 1.90 18.66 10.00
C CYS A 99 3.41 18.50 9.81
N LEU A 100 3.89 18.30 8.58
CA LEU A 100 5.34 18.37 8.30
C LEU A 100 5.88 19.79 8.56
N ILE A 101 5.17 20.82 8.11
CA ILE A 101 5.57 22.22 8.38
C ILE A 101 5.50 22.53 9.87
N PHE A 102 4.46 22.09 10.58
CA PHE A 102 4.35 22.27 12.04
C PHE A 102 5.52 21.63 12.80
N TYR A 103 6.03 20.50 12.33
CA TYR A 103 7.20 19.84 12.91
C TYR A 103 8.49 20.61 12.63
N PHE A 104 8.75 20.98 11.37
CA PHE A 104 10.00 21.65 10.99
C PHE A 104 10.01 23.15 11.33
N TYR A 105 8.86 23.78 11.44
CA TYR A 105 8.70 25.19 11.73
C TYR A 105 7.60 25.41 12.78
N PRO A 106 7.83 24.96 14.03
CA PRO A 106 6.85 25.09 15.09
C PRO A 106 6.63 26.57 15.45
N ALA A 107 5.38 26.99 15.41
CA ALA A 107 4.98 28.36 15.67
C ALA A 107 3.84 28.43 16.67
N ARG A 108 3.78 29.53 17.41
CA ARG A 108 2.76 29.80 18.43
C ARG A 108 2.04 31.09 18.13
N PHE A 109 0.72 31.11 18.39
CA PHE A 109 -0.06 32.36 18.36
C PHE A 109 0.38 33.27 19.50
N SER A 110 0.62 34.58 19.18
CA SER A 110 1.31 35.51 20.06
C SER A 110 0.40 36.38 20.92
N PHE A 111 -0.84 36.61 20.48
CA PHE A 111 -1.78 37.43 21.26
C PHE A 111 -2.48 36.62 22.34
N SER A 112 -2.91 37.30 23.41
CA SER A 112 -3.71 36.67 24.46
C SER A 112 -5.09 36.29 23.94
N ARG A 113 -5.46 35.01 24.11
CA ARG A 113 -6.81 34.55 23.80
C ARG A 113 -7.72 34.79 25.00
N SER A 114 -8.36 35.97 25.06
CA SER A 114 -9.34 36.26 26.10
C SER A 114 -10.65 35.55 25.85
N ILE A 115 -11.30 35.06 26.91
CA ILE A 115 -12.65 34.54 26.84
C ILE A 115 -13.62 35.70 27.03
N PRO A 116 -14.50 36.01 26.05
CA PRO A 116 -15.50 37.05 26.19
C PRO A 116 -16.52 36.73 27.30
N ASP A 117 -17.03 37.77 27.92
CA ASP A 117 -18.09 37.67 28.97
C ASP A 117 -19.47 37.88 28.36
N ASP A 118 -19.74 37.22 27.19
CA ASP A 118 -20.98 37.35 26.47
C ASP A 118 -21.50 35.94 26.02
N TRP A 119 -22.53 35.92 25.19
CA TRP A 119 -23.13 34.68 24.66
C TRP A 119 -22.16 33.79 23.89
N THR A 120 -21.01 34.30 23.46
CA THR A 120 -19.96 33.54 22.76
C THR A 120 -19.04 32.79 23.73
N GLN A 121 -19.11 33.05 25.03
CA GLN A 121 -18.25 32.50 26.07
C GLN A 121 -18.08 30.98 25.96
N PHE A 122 -19.18 30.27 25.81
CA PHE A 122 -19.15 28.81 25.71
C PHE A 122 -18.32 28.33 24.51
N GLY A 123 -18.44 28.99 23.35
CA GLY A 123 -17.67 28.67 22.14
C GLY A 123 -16.16 28.81 22.36
N TYR A 124 -15.72 29.89 23.02
CA TYR A 124 -14.31 30.10 23.32
C TYR A 124 -13.77 29.18 24.43
N GLN A 125 -14.57 28.87 25.44
CA GLN A 125 -14.20 27.86 26.44
C GLN A 125 -13.99 26.49 25.81
N PHE A 126 -14.94 26.06 24.95
CA PHE A 126 -14.81 24.82 24.21
C PHE A 126 -13.55 24.81 23.31
N LEU A 127 -13.31 25.90 22.61
CA LEU A 127 -12.14 26.03 21.73
C LEU A 127 -10.82 25.91 22.51
N GLN A 128 -10.69 26.53 23.67
CA GLN A 128 -9.51 26.41 24.53
C GLN A 128 -9.24 24.99 25.05
N LEU A 129 -10.31 24.18 25.21
CA LEU A 129 -10.17 22.78 25.60
C LEU A 129 -9.62 21.90 24.48
N VAL A 130 -10.04 22.16 23.23
CA VAL A 130 -9.72 21.29 22.09
C VAL A 130 -8.55 21.76 21.26
N ASP A 131 -8.22 23.05 21.28
CA ASP A 131 -7.17 23.63 20.44
C ASP A 131 -6.12 24.40 21.29
N LYS A 132 -4.87 24.03 21.09
CA LYS A 132 -3.73 24.70 21.71
C LYS A 132 -3.20 25.78 20.76
N PRO A 133 -2.56 26.85 21.27
CA PRO A 133 -2.06 27.96 20.44
C PRO A 133 -0.80 27.62 19.63
N PHE A 134 -0.69 26.39 19.17
CA PHE A 134 0.39 25.87 18.33
C PHE A 134 -0.13 25.45 16.97
N ASN A 135 0.71 24.87 16.13
CA ASN A 135 0.33 24.42 14.77
C ASN A 135 -0.27 25.54 13.92
N GLN A 136 0.42 26.71 13.87
CA GLN A 136 -0.12 27.92 13.30
C GLN A 136 0.01 27.98 11.77
N LEU A 137 1.23 27.82 11.23
CA LEU A 137 1.54 27.98 9.80
C LEU A 137 1.73 26.60 9.15
N PRO A 138 0.98 26.28 8.11
CA PRO A 138 -0.15 27.00 7.49
C PRO A 138 -1.48 26.74 8.21
N SER A 139 -2.45 27.69 8.12
CA SER A 139 -3.78 27.48 8.68
C SER A 139 -4.55 26.37 7.95
N LEU A 140 -4.84 25.28 8.67
CA LEU A 140 -5.67 24.18 8.13
C LEU A 140 -7.13 24.58 7.96
N HIS A 141 -7.67 25.49 8.78
CA HIS A 141 -9.03 26.01 8.63
C HIS A 141 -9.21 26.71 7.27
N VAL A 142 -8.27 27.58 6.91
CA VAL A 142 -8.28 28.26 5.62
C VAL A 142 -8.09 27.28 4.46
N SER A 143 -7.12 26.37 4.59
CA SER A 143 -6.87 25.36 3.56
C SER A 143 -8.10 24.49 3.33
N TYR A 144 -8.72 24.01 4.39
CA TYR A 144 -9.93 23.18 4.30
C TYR A 144 -11.12 23.95 3.72
N ALA A 145 -11.38 25.19 4.18
CA ALA A 145 -12.45 25.99 3.63
C ALA A 145 -12.33 26.13 2.11
N MET A 146 -11.13 26.39 1.60
CA MET A 146 -10.86 26.50 0.17
C MET A 146 -11.01 25.18 -0.57
N LEU A 147 -10.44 24.09 -0.03
CA LEU A 147 -10.53 22.74 -0.63
C LEU A 147 -11.97 22.22 -0.66
N LEU A 148 -12.75 22.47 0.40
CA LEU A 148 -14.16 22.10 0.49
C LEU A 148 -14.98 22.93 -0.50
N GLY A 149 -14.74 24.25 -0.57
CA GLY A 149 -15.40 25.13 -1.55
C GLY A 149 -15.21 24.64 -2.98
N VAL A 150 -13.98 24.33 -3.39
CA VAL A 150 -13.68 23.79 -4.72
C VAL A 150 -14.31 22.41 -4.92
N SER A 151 -14.28 21.52 -3.91
CA SER A 151 -14.83 20.18 -4.02
C SER A 151 -16.36 20.18 -4.12
N LEU A 152 -17.03 21.13 -3.51
CA LEU A 152 -18.48 21.29 -3.52
C LEU A 152 -18.99 22.19 -4.67
N TRP A 153 -18.11 22.88 -5.42
CA TRP A 153 -18.46 23.89 -6.43
C TRP A 153 -19.53 23.46 -7.43
N ASN A 154 -19.46 22.23 -7.91
CA ASN A 154 -20.35 21.67 -8.91
C ASN A 154 -21.30 20.59 -8.35
N VAL A 155 -21.42 20.48 -7.03
CA VAL A 155 -22.30 19.48 -6.42
C VAL A 155 -23.78 19.80 -6.67
N PHE A 156 -24.13 21.08 -6.70
CA PHE A 156 -25.50 21.51 -6.97
C PHE A 156 -25.57 22.28 -8.28
N GLU A 157 -26.10 21.61 -9.30
CA GLU A 157 -26.42 22.21 -10.58
C GLU A 157 -27.92 22.17 -10.83
N SER A 158 -28.51 23.33 -11.12
CA SER A 158 -29.93 23.48 -11.43
C SER A 158 -30.11 23.87 -12.91
N LYS A 159 -31.21 23.43 -13.54
CA LYS A 159 -31.61 23.92 -14.86
C LYS A 159 -31.81 25.43 -14.89
N LYS A 160 -32.17 26.03 -13.76
CA LYS A 160 -32.26 27.47 -13.60
C LYS A 160 -30.90 28.04 -13.20
N ARG A 161 -30.22 28.71 -14.11
CA ARG A 161 -28.85 29.26 -13.93
C ARG A 161 -28.69 30.11 -12.64
N TRP A 162 -29.71 30.92 -12.31
CA TRP A 162 -29.63 31.79 -11.14
C TRP A 162 -29.53 31.02 -9.81
N ILE A 163 -30.17 29.83 -9.72
CA ILE A 163 -30.10 28.99 -8.53
C ILE A 163 -28.67 28.42 -8.34
N SER A 164 -28.05 27.96 -9.43
CA SER A 164 -26.66 27.50 -9.37
C SER A 164 -25.69 28.64 -9.02
N VAL A 165 -25.93 29.86 -9.51
CA VAL A 165 -25.13 31.05 -9.15
C VAL A 165 -25.33 31.40 -7.67
N ALA A 166 -26.57 31.43 -7.18
CA ALA A 166 -26.88 31.70 -5.78
C ALA A 166 -26.21 30.68 -4.84
N TYR A 167 -26.24 29.39 -5.19
CA TYR A 167 -25.54 28.34 -4.44
C TYR A 167 -24.02 28.60 -4.38
N ARG A 168 -23.39 28.91 -5.52
CA ARG A 168 -21.95 29.20 -5.56
C ARG A 168 -21.57 30.45 -4.78
N LEU A 169 -22.38 31.49 -4.83
CA LEU A 169 -22.18 32.70 -4.03
C LEU A 169 -22.31 32.39 -2.53
N LEU A 170 -23.33 31.64 -2.11
CA LEU A 170 -23.51 31.23 -0.73
C LEU A 170 -22.31 30.39 -0.24
N LEU A 171 -21.88 29.39 -1.02
CA LEU A 171 -20.74 28.54 -0.69
C LEU A 171 -19.45 29.37 -0.56
N THR A 172 -19.21 30.29 -1.48
CA THR A 172 -18.06 31.19 -1.44
C THR A 172 -18.10 32.07 -0.19
N SER A 173 -19.29 32.65 0.13
CA SER A 173 -19.45 33.48 1.32
C SER A 173 -19.16 32.70 2.60
N ILE A 174 -19.68 31.46 2.72
CA ILE A 174 -19.39 30.58 3.86
C ILE A 174 -17.89 30.32 3.99
N CYS A 175 -17.23 29.89 2.91
CA CYS A 175 -15.79 29.61 2.92
C CYS A 175 -14.95 30.85 3.26
N THR A 176 -15.32 32.03 2.73
CA THR A 176 -14.65 33.30 3.03
C THR A 176 -14.85 33.70 4.50
N LEU A 177 -16.07 33.57 5.04
CA LEU A 177 -16.35 33.84 6.45
C LEU A 177 -15.56 32.91 7.38
N ILE A 178 -15.45 31.62 7.05
CA ILE A 178 -14.61 30.68 7.80
C ILE A 178 -13.14 31.15 7.77
N ALA A 179 -12.61 31.51 6.60
CA ALA A 179 -11.21 31.98 6.47
C ALA A 179 -10.97 33.27 7.27
N LEU A 180 -11.84 34.27 7.15
CA LEU A 180 -11.73 35.52 7.88
C LEU A 180 -11.90 35.35 9.38
N SER A 181 -12.79 34.44 9.80
CA SER A 181 -13.01 34.16 11.22
C SER A 181 -11.75 33.69 11.95
N THR A 182 -10.82 33.03 11.26
CA THR A 182 -9.58 32.54 11.88
C THR A 182 -8.71 33.67 12.46
N VAL A 183 -8.63 34.80 11.77
CA VAL A 183 -7.89 35.96 12.24
C VAL A 183 -8.73 36.83 13.19
N LEU A 184 -10.03 36.96 12.93
CA LEU A 184 -10.94 37.79 13.75
C LEU A 184 -11.28 37.18 15.12
N THR A 185 -11.06 35.86 15.30
CA THR A 185 -11.17 35.17 16.60
C THR A 185 -9.81 34.98 17.30
N TYR A 186 -8.75 35.58 16.79
CA TYR A 186 -7.39 35.43 17.32
C TYR A 186 -6.93 33.97 17.42
N GLN A 187 -7.26 33.18 16.39
CA GLN A 187 -6.77 31.80 16.27
C GLN A 187 -5.52 31.70 15.39
N HIS A 188 -5.41 32.56 14.36
CA HIS A 188 -4.31 32.58 13.41
C HIS A 188 -3.86 34.00 13.11
N HIS A 189 -2.60 34.16 12.73
CA HIS A 189 -2.06 35.37 12.14
C HIS A 189 -2.37 35.47 10.64
N LEU A 190 -2.22 36.65 10.05
CA LEU A 190 -2.39 36.86 8.60
C LEU A 190 -1.48 35.93 7.78
N LEU A 191 -0.24 35.76 8.23
CA LEU A 191 0.73 34.90 7.54
C LEU A 191 0.26 33.44 7.50
N ASP A 192 -0.38 32.95 8.57
CA ASP A 192 -0.94 31.60 8.62
C ASP A 192 -2.08 31.42 7.62
N MET A 193 -2.93 32.46 7.50
CA MET A 193 -4.01 32.51 6.53
C MET A 193 -3.47 32.43 5.10
N PHE A 194 -2.47 33.23 4.75
CA PHE A 194 -1.82 33.16 3.44
C PHE A 194 -1.16 31.80 3.20
N GLY A 195 -0.45 31.26 4.19
CA GLY A 195 0.09 29.91 4.14
C GLY A 195 -0.98 28.86 3.86
N GLY A 196 -2.16 29.01 4.47
CA GLY A 196 -3.32 28.15 4.23
C GLY A 196 -3.83 28.19 2.79
N VAL A 197 -3.88 29.38 2.17
CA VAL A 197 -4.23 29.53 0.75
C VAL A 197 -3.18 28.85 -0.14
N VAL A 198 -1.90 29.10 0.10
CA VAL A 198 -0.80 28.46 -0.66
C VAL A 198 -0.86 26.94 -0.57
N LEU A 199 -1.08 26.43 0.64
CA LEU A 199 -1.25 24.98 0.85
C LEU A 199 -2.45 24.43 0.07
N ALA A 200 -3.60 25.10 0.10
CA ALA A 200 -4.77 24.67 -0.65
C ALA A 200 -4.51 24.61 -2.16
N VAL A 201 -3.86 25.64 -2.73
CA VAL A 201 -3.50 25.66 -4.16
C VAL A 201 -2.54 24.51 -4.50
N LEU A 202 -1.50 24.28 -3.68
CA LEU A 202 -0.56 23.18 -3.86
C LEU A 202 -1.29 21.83 -3.86
N VAL A 203 -2.16 21.61 -2.87
CA VAL A 203 -2.94 20.39 -2.75
C VAL A 203 -3.90 20.18 -3.94
N LEU A 204 -4.54 21.24 -4.44
CA LEU A 204 -5.39 21.17 -5.63
C LEU A 204 -4.59 20.71 -6.87
N ILE A 205 -3.39 21.27 -7.05
CA ILE A 205 -2.50 20.89 -8.18
C ILE A 205 -2.08 19.42 -8.05
N LEU A 206 -1.63 19.00 -6.87
CA LEU A 206 -1.13 17.65 -6.64
C LEU A 206 -2.24 16.60 -6.69
N SER A 207 -3.38 16.84 -6.02
CA SER A 207 -4.48 15.88 -5.91
C SER A 207 -5.08 15.51 -7.26
N ASN A 208 -5.12 16.44 -8.21
CA ASN A 208 -5.61 16.19 -9.56
C ASN A 208 -4.68 15.27 -10.38
N ARG A 209 -3.44 15.10 -9.94
CA ARG A 209 -2.44 14.22 -10.59
C ARG A 209 -2.40 12.82 -9.98
N ILE A 210 -2.91 12.64 -8.77
CA ILE A 210 -2.90 11.33 -8.10
C ILE A 210 -3.95 10.42 -8.72
N ARG A 211 -3.49 9.29 -9.26
CA ARG A 211 -4.32 8.33 -9.97
C ARG A 211 -4.67 7.09 -9.15
N ASN A 212 -3.90 6.81 -8.11
CA ASN A 212 -4.03 5.60 -7.32
C ASN A 212 -4.13 5.91 -5.81
N ALA A 213 -5.11 5.30 -5.13
CA ALA A 213 -5.28 5.39 -3.67
C ALA A 213 -4.04 4.92 -2.90
N LEU A 214 -3.27 3.98 -3.45
CA LEU A 214 -2.05 3.46 -2.84
C LEU A 214 -0.97 4.53 -2.69
N VAL A 215 -0.91 5.53 -3.57
CA VAL A 215 -0.01 6.69 -3.43
C VAL A 215 -0.25 7.40 -2.11
N ILE A 216 -1.52 7.74 -1.84
CA ILE A 216 -1.91 8.42 -0.58
C ILE A 216 -1.60 7.54 0.63
N LYS A 217 -1.90 6.25 0.56
CA LYS A 217 -1.62 5.31 1.66
C LYS A 217 -0.13 5.29 2.03
N HIS A 218 0.76 5.23 1.04
CA HIS A 218 2.21 5.19 1.30
C HIS A 218 2.73 6.54 1.79
N LEU A 219 2.21 7.66 1.30
CA LEU A 219 2.55 8.99 1.84
C LEU A 219 2.12 9.12 3.31
N ILE A 220 0.93 8.65 3.66
CA ILE A 220 0.45 8.64 5.06
C ILE A 220 1.42 7.82 5.94
N LEU A 221 1.76 6.60 5.52
CA LEU A 221 2.68 5.73 6.28
C LEU A 221 4.08 6.35 6.41
N GLY A 222 4.55 7.02 5.35
CA GLY A 222 5.81 7.75 5.36
C GLY A 222 5.83 8.85 6.42
N VAL A 223 4.78 9.69 6.44
CA VAL A 223 4.71 10.84 7.38
C VAL A 223 4.42 10.39 8.81
N ILE A 224 3.54 9.42 9.02
CA ILE A 224 3.29 8.87 10.37
C ILE A 224 4.60 8.33 10.95
N GLY A 225 5.31 7.48 10.19
CA GLY A 225 6.57 6.91 10.65
C GLY A 225 7.65 7.97 10.91
N PHE A 226 7.77 8.97 10.02
CA PHE A 226 8.66 10.10 10.21
C PHE A 226 8.38 10.82 11.54
N LEU A 227 7.14 11.25 11.77
CA LEU A 227 6.78 11.99 12.97
C LEU A 227 6.95 11.13 14.24
N LEU A 228 6.57 9.86 14.20
CA LEU A 228 6.75 8.96 15.35
C LEU A 228 8.23 8.76 15.70
N ILE A 229 9.09 8.51 14.72
CA ILE A 229 10.52 8.28 14.95
C ILE A 229 11.19 9.58 15.43
N ALA A 230 10.92 10.71 14.76
CA ALA A 230 11.54 12.00 15.08
C ALA A 230 11.10 12.50 16.47
N ILE A 231 9.80 12.42 16.79
CA ILE A 231 9.27 12.82 18.11
C ILE A 231 9.77 11.87 19.21
N ALA A 232 9.80 10.55 18.96
CA ALA A 232 10.36 9.60 19.91
C ALA A 232 11.85 9.89 20.17
N GLY A 233 12.61 10.20 19.12
CA GLY A 233 14.02 10.61 19.23
C GLY A 233 14.21 11.86 20.09
N PHE A 234 13.38 12.89 19.85
CA PHE A 234 13.37 14.12 20.66
C PHE A 234 13.12 13.79 22.17
N TYR A 235 12.10 12.99 22.49
CA TYR A 235 11.84 12.64 23.89
C TYR A 235 12.96 11.80 24.49
N PHE A 236 13.47 10.82 23.76
CA PHE A 236 14.56 9.96 24.24
C PHE A 236 15.85 10.76 24.48
N ALA A 237 16.19 11.69 23.59
CA ALA A 237 17.33 12.59 23.76
C ALA A 237 17.21 13.45 25.02
N ASN A 238 16.01 13.98 25.30
CA ASN A 238 15.78 14.82 26.49
C ASN A 238 15.64 14.04 27.80
N MET A 239 15.36 12.73 27.75
CA MET A 239 15.32 11.85 28.94
C MET A 239 16.66 11.20 29.25
N SER A 240 17.56 11.07 28.28
CA SER A 240 18.85 10.40 28.45
C SER A 240 19.94 11.41 28.91
N MET A 241 20.77 11.00 29.85
CA MET A 241 21.97 11.79 30.24
C MET A 241 23.14 11.66 29.25
N ILE A 242 22.93 10.95 28.14
CA ILE A 242 23.99 10.62 27.18
C ILE A 242 23.74 11.43 25.88
N ALA A 243 24.72 12.29 25.54
CA ALA A 243 24.86 12.96 24.21
C ALA A 243 23.53 13.23 23.47
N SER A 244 22.66 14.07 24.04
CA SER A 244 21.29 14.32 23.58
C SER A 244 21.21 14.72 22.10
N GLU A 245 22.13 15.55 21.61
CA GLU A 245 22.17 16.04 20.21
C GLU A 245 22.41 14.88 19.22
N VAL A 246 23.34 13.98 19.52
CA VAL A 246 23.64 12.84 18.62
C VAL A 246 22.46 11.91 18.46
N VAL A 247 21.70 11.69 19.55
CA VAL A 247 20.51 10.81 19.52
C VAL A 247 19.39 11.46 18.69
N GLU A 248 19.19 12.75 18.86
CA GLU A 248 18.17 13.49 18.10
C GLU A 248 18.51 13.53 16.60
N ASP A 249 19.75 13.85 16.25
CA ASP A 249 20.23 13.87 14.85
C ASP A 249 20.09 12.49 14.20
N LEU A 250 20.45 11.42 14.90
CA LEU A 250 20.31 10.06 14.42
C LEU A 250 18.83 9.70 14.19
N ALA A 251 17.96 10.07 15.12
CA ALA A 251 16.52 9.83 14.98
C ALA A 251 15.92 10.59 13.77
N ILE A 252 16.30 11.85 13.57
CA ILE A 252 15.88 12.65 12.40
C ILE A 252 16.41 12.03 11.10
N MET A 253 17.63 11.54 11.10
CA MET A 253 18.22 10.88 9.93
C MET A 253 17.46 9.60 9.57
N ILE A 254 17.16 8.76 10.56
CA ILE A 254 16.35 7.53 10.37
C ILE A 254 14.93 7.87 9.93
N ALA A 255 14.29 8.88 10.55
CA ALA A 255 12.97 9.35 10.19
C ALA A 255 12.91 9.88 8.74
N SER A 256 13.92 10.66 8.34
CA SER A 256 14.04 11.19 6.98
C SER A 256 14.22 10.08 5.95
N TYR A 257 15.05 9.09 6.25
CA TYR A 257 15.22 7.92 5.41
C TYR A 257 13.92 7.11 5.25
N TRP A 258 13.15 6.96 6.34
CA TRP A 258 11.82 6.35 6.32
C TRP A 258 10.88 7.11 5.38
N LEU A 259 10.76 8.43 5.55
CA LEU A 259 9.90 9.29 4.73
C LEU A 259 10.27 9.23 3.25
N ILE A 260 11.57 9.32 2.94
CA ILE A 260 12.08 9.23 1.56
C ILE A 260 11.72 7.88 0.94
N SER A 261 11.95 6.77 1.64
CA SER A 261 11.68 5.42 1.15
C SER A 261 10.19 5.24 0.79
N PHE A 262 9.28 5.69 1.67
CA PHE A 262 7.84 5.61 1.42
C PHE A 262 7.36 6.58 0.33
N THR A 263 7.96 7.75 0.23
CA THR A 263 7.67 8.71 -0.85
C THR A 263 8.12 8.15 -2.21
N MET A 264 9.29 7.52 -2.27
CA MET A 264 9.75 6.82 -3.48
C MET A 264 8.80 5.68 -3.86
N LEU A 265 8.35 4.88 -2.90
CA LEU A 265 7.36 3.82 -3.16
C LEU A 265 6.03 4.40 -3.66
N ALA A 266 5.54 5.49 -3.06
CA ALA A 266 4.36 6.21 -3.55
C ALA A 266 4.55 6.66 -5.01
N GLY A 267 5.74 7.13 -5.38
CA GLY A 267 6.12 7.46 -6.76
C GLY A 267 6.07 6.26 -7.70
N VAL A 268 6.45 5.07 -7.24
CA VAL A 268 6.33 3.83 -8.03
C VAL A 268 4.86 3.51 -8.31
N TYR A 269 3.97 3.62 -7.30
CA TYR A 269 2.53 3.41 -7.49
C TYR A 269 1.85 4.50 -8.34
N GLN A 270 2.44 5.69 -8.47
CA GLN A 270 1.95 6.76 -9.33
C GLN A 270 2.20 6.50 -10.81
N GLN A 271 3.18 5.67 -11.17
CA GLN A 271 3.51 5.33 -12.54
C GLN A 271 2.42 4.42 -13.12
N VAL A 272 1.71 4.91 -14.14
CA VAL A 272 0.52 4.24 -14.75
C VAL A 272 0.91 3.20 -15.79
N LYS A 273 2.18 3.00 -16.06
CA LYS A 273 2.63 2.03 -17.07
C LYS A 273 3.03 0.73 -16.42
N PRO A 274 2.77 -0.40 -17.12
CA PRO A 274 3.21 -1.69 -16.66
C PRO A 274 4.67 -1.63 -16.27
N ILE A 275 4.95 -2.27 -15.17
CA ILE A 275 6.19 -2.21 -14.45
C ILE A 275 7.29 -2.98 -15.22
N ARG A 276 7.33 -2.89 -16.55
CA ARG A 276 8.40 -3.46 -17.39
C ARG A 276 9.78 -2.93 -17.01
N ASP A 277 9.83 -1.74 -16.44
CA ASP A 277 11.06 -1.05 -16.03
C ASP A 277 11.11 -0.89 -14.51
N ILE A 278 10.91 -1.98 -13.76
CA ILE A 278 11.16 -1.93 -12.32
C ILE A 278 12.67 -1.88 -12.08
N ARG A 279 13.27 -0.77 -12.49
CA ARG A 279 14.60 -0.36 -12.02
C ARG A 279 14.63 -0.11 -10.51
N TRP A 280 13.46 -0.14 -9.85
CA TRP A 280 13.29 0.14 -8.43
C TRP A 280 13.50 -1.10 -7.56
N PHE A 281 12.95 -2.27 -7.97
CA PHE A 281 13.04 -3.53 -7.24
C PHE A 281 13.78 -4.57 -8.07
N GLN A 282 15.11 -4.41 -8.15
CA GLN A 282 15.95 -5.32 -8.92
C GLN A 282 16.30 -6.56 -8.10
N LYS A 283 16.19 -7.71 -8.72
CA LYS A 283 16.62 -9.00 -8.18
C LYS A 283 17.70 -9.63 -9.06
N SER A 284 18.59 -10.39 -8.43
CA SER A 284 19.54 -11.27 -9.11
C SER A 284 18.82 -12.46 -9.76
N SER A 285 19.54 -13.20 -10.60
CA SER A 285 19.05 -14.46 -11.16
C SER A 285 18.70 -15.52 -10.10
N SER A 286 19.24 -15.39 -8.88
CA SER A 286 18.90 -16.23 -7.72
C SER A 286 17.73 -15.67 -6.87
N GLY A 287 17.04 -14.63 -7.31
CA GLY A 287 15.90 -14.02 -6.62
C GLY A 287 16.24 -13.11 -5.44
N ARG A 288 17.53 -12.82 -5.18
CA ARG A 288 17.96 -11.91 -4.11
C ARG A 288 17.80 -10.47 -4.53
N LEU A 289 17.23 -9.62 -3.67
CA LEU A 289 17.19 -8.18 -3.87
C LEU A 289 18.61 -7.62 -3.92
N THR A 290 18.89 -6.74 -4.90
CA THR A 290 20.19 -6.09 -5.01
C THR A 290 20.45 -5.14 -3.85
N LEU A 291 21.73 -4.88 -3.54
CA LEU A 291 22.12 -3.91 -2.50
C LEU A 291 21.51 -2.53 -2.76
N HIS A 292 21.43 -2.12 -4.02
CA HIS A 292 20.82 -0.86 -4.43
C HIS A 292 19.33 -0.78 -4.06
N THR A 293 18.57 -1.87 -4.22
CA THR A 293 17.18 -1.98 -3.78
C THR A 293 17.08 -1.92 -2.25
N TRP A 294 17.97 -2.61 -1.54
CA TRP A 294 18.04 -2.56 -0.09
C TRP A 294 18.29 -1.15 0.43
N ILE A 295 19.26 -0.42 -0.13
CA ILE A 295 19.57 0.96 0.27
C ILE A 295 18.36 1.89 0.04
N LYS A 296 17.57 1.69 -1.00
CA LYS A 296 16.40 2.53 -1.26
C LYS A 296 15.20 2.22 -0.37
N PHE A 297 14.98 0.96 -0.06
CA PHE A 297 13.70 0.47 0.48
C PHE A 297 13.85 -0.39 1.74
N ALA A 298 14.96 -0.31 2.49
CA ALA A 298 15.15 -1.14 3.67
C ALA A 298 13.99 -1.03 4.69
N PRO A 299 13.44 0.15 5.03
CA PRO A 299 12.30 0.24 5.95
C PRO A 299 11.09 -0.57 5.46
N ILE A 300 10.82 -0.51 4.16
CA ILE A 300 9.72 -1.21 3.51
C ILE A 300 9.98 -2.71 3.48
N ILE A 301 11.18 -3.12 3.08
CA ILE A 301 11.60 -4.52 3.03
C ILE A 301 11.53 -5.16 4.42
N ILE A 302 11.95 -4.44 5.47
CA ILE A 302 11.87 -4.90 6.85
C ILE A 302 10.42 -5.11 7.28
N ILE A 303 9.52 -4.16 6.97
CA ILE A 303 8.08 -4.29 7.27
C ILE A 303 7.49 -5.51 6.56
N TYR A 304 7.72 -5.66 5.25
CA TYR A 304 7.16 -6.77 4.50
C TYR A 304 7.71 -8.13 4.96
N ASN A 305 9.00 -8.19 5.33
CA ASN A 305 9.56 -9.39 5.97
C ASN A 305 8.89 -9.67 7.31
N GLY A 306 8.70 -8.65 8.16
CA GLY A 306 7.99 -8.76 9.44
C GLY A 306 6.54 -9.21 9.26
N MET A 307 5.82 -8.63 8.31
CA MET A 307 4.44 -9.04 7.97
C MET A 307 4.38 -10.50 7.49
N SER A 308 5.34 -10.91 6.68
CA SER A 308 5.43 -12.31 6.22
C SER A 308 5.63 -13.27 7.38
N LEU A 309 6.52 -12.94 8.32
CA LEU A 309 6.76 -13.74 9.54
C LEU A 309 5.52 -13.79 10.44
N PHE A 310 4.90 -12.62 10.68
CA PHE A 310 3.68 -12.53 11.48
C PHE A 310 2.52 -13.29 10.85
N GLY A 311 2.32 -13.17 9.54
CA GLY A 311 1.29 -13.88 8.82
C GLY A 311 1.45 -15.40 8.94
N GLN A 312 2.69 -15.91 8.79
CA GLN A 312 2.99 -17.33 8.96
C GLN A 312 2.73 -17.80 10.40
N TRP A 313 3.15 -17.01 11.40
CA TRP A 313 2.91 -17.28 12.82
C TRP A 313 1.40 -17.28 13.14
N TYR A 314 0.65 -16.28 12.63
CA TYR A 314 -0.80 -16.17 12.81
C TYR A 314 -1.52 -17.38 12.21
N PHE A 315 -1.22 -17.74 10.98
CA PHE A 315 -1.81 -18.93 10.35
C PHE A 315 -1.46 -20.21 11.10
N LYS A 316 -0.27 -20.36 11.63
CA LYS A 316 0.14 -21.51 12.43
C LYS A 316 -0.68 -21.67 13.72
N ILE A 317 -1.00 -20.55 14.40
CA ILE A 317 -1.74 -20.61 15.69
C ILE A 317 -3.23 -20.77 15.48
N PHE A 318 -3.81 -20.02 14.54
CA PHE A 318 -5.26 -19.93 14.40
C PHE A 318 -5.86 -20.90 13.37
N SER A 319 -5.07 -21.50 12.49
CA SER A 319 -5.55 -22.49 11.52
C SER A 319 -5.35 -23.94 11.95
N LYS A 320 -5.33 -24.22 13.25
CA LYS A 320 -5.19 -25.61 13.77
C LYS A 320 -6.24 -26.60 13.25
N SER A 321 -7.34 -26.14 12.70
CA SER A 321 -8.43 -26.98 12.18
C SER A 321 -8.50 -27.12 10.65
N GLN A 322 -7.75 -26.31 9.90
CA GLN A 322 -7.70 -26.44 8.44
C GLN A 322 -6.25 -26.34 7.99
N LYS A 323 -5.66 -27.48 7.66
CA LYS A 323 -4.36 -27.56 7.00
C LYS A 323 -4.39 -26.67 5.76
N TYR A 324 -3.44 -25.73 5.64
CA TYR A 324 -3.10 -25.09 4.37
C TYR A 324 -2.59 -26.23 3.47
N SER A 325 -3.48 -26.86 2.77
CA SER A 325 -3.12 -27.91 1.84
C SER A 325 -2.53 -27.22 0.62
N LEU A 326 -1.21 -27.17 0.53
CA LEU A 326 -0.48 -26.87 -0.69
C LEU A 326 -0.61 -28.08 -1.64
N THR A 327 -1.84 -28.50 -1.93
CA THR A 327 -2.06 -29.59 -2.90
C THR A 327 -1.86 -29.02 -4.29
N PRO A 328 -0.87 -29.53 -5.05
CA PRO A 328 -0.71 -29.15 -6.43
C PRO A 328 -1.95 -29.52 -7.23
N TYR A 329 -2.36 -28.64 -8.11
CA TYR A 329 -3.41 -28.90 -9.07
C TYR A 329 -2.80 -29.48 -10.35
N ALA A 330 -3.22 -30.65 -10.76
CA ALA A 330 -2.75 -31.30 -11.98
C ALA A 330 -3.45 -30.69 -13.21
N ILE A 331 -2.67 -30.10 -14.12
CA ILE A 331 -3.15 -29.68 -15.44
C ILE A 331 -3.30 -30.92 -16.33
N ASN A 332 -2.30 -31.79 -16.26
CA ASN A 332 -2.26 -33.10 -16.93
C ASN A 332 -1.38 -34.08 -16.13
N ASP A 333 -1.14 -35.28 -16.67
CA ASP A 333 -0.34 -36.32 -16.00
C ASP A 333 1.13 -35.91 -15.73
N LYS A 334 1.62 -34.84 -16.37
CA LYS A 334 3.01 -34.41 -16.31
C LYS A 334 3.22 -33.04 -15.65
N VAL A 335 2.21 -32.17 -15.64
CA VAL A 335 2.34 -30.79 -15.20
C VAL A 335 1.42 -30.51 -14.04
N ASN A 336 1.99 -30.10 -12.93
CA ASN A 336 1.28 -29.68 -11.73
C ASN A 336 1.57 -28.20 -11.43
N VAL A 337 0.57 -27.48 -10.93
CA VAL A 337 0.68 -26.08 -10.53
C VAL A 337 0.26 -25.86 -9.10
N VAL A 338 0.95 -24.98 -8.39
CA VAL A 338 0.62 -24.61 -7.01
C VAL A 338 0.84 -23.13 -6.79
N ALA A 339 -0.02 -22.50 -5.99
CA ALA A 339 0.22 -21.16 -5.45
C ALA A 339 0.65 -21.27 -3.98
N SER A 340 1.76 -20.62 -3.63
CA SER A 340 2.34 -20.74 -2.29
C SER A 340 2.72 -19.37 -1.69
N PRO A 341 2.85 -19.27 -0.35
CA PRO A 341 3.57 -18.19 0.28
C PRO A 341 5.05 -18.24 -0.09
N ARG A 342 5.76 -17.16 0.24
CA ARG A 342 7.22 -17.10 0.03
C ARG A 342 7.89 -18.34 0.60
N LEU A 343 8.72 -18.97 -0.21
CA LEU A 343 9.64 -20.00 0.24
C LEU A 343 10.74 -19.32 1.06
N MET A 344 10.72 -19.49 2.38
CA MET A 344 11.72 -18.89 3.26
C MET A 344 13.01 -19.71 3.26
N GLN A 345 14.10 -18.98 3.13
CA GLN A 345 15.42 -19.49 3.46
C GLN A 345 15.66 -19.38 4.97
N THR A 346 16.26 -20.39 5.54
CA THR A 346 16.67 -20.40 6.92
C THR A 346 18.16 -20.56 7.05
N ASP A 347 18.79 -19.43 7.31
CA ASP A 347 20.10 -19.44 7.98
C ASP A 347 20.01 -19.27 9.50
N LEU A 348 18.81 -19.01 10.05
CA LEU A 348 18.69 -18.71 11.50
C LEU A 348 18.11 -19.81 12.37
N SER A 349 17.64 -20.88 11.87
CA SER A 349 17.42 -22.13 12.61
C SER A 349 16.92 -23.23 11.68
N SER A 350 17.81 -24.11 11.32
CA SER A 350 17.51 -25.30 10.51
C SER A 350 16.35 -26.15 11.06
N HIS A 351 16.03 -26.02 12.35
CA HIS A 351 14.93 -26.75 12.98
C HIS A 351 13.55 -26.10 12.79
N LEU A 352 13.41 -24.78 12.85
CA LEU A 352 12.09 -24.12 12.79
C LEU A 352 11.51 -24.10 11.38
N THR A 353 12.34 -24.07 10.38
CA THR A 353 11.92 -23.99 8.97
C THR A 353 11.80 -25.33 8.32
N TYR A 354 12.63 -26.30 8.70
CA TYR A 354 12.40 -27.70 8.36
C TYR A 354 11.02 -28.15 8.89
N TRP A 355 10.62 -27.64 10.04
CA TRP A 355 9.32 -27.90 10.66
C TRP A 355 8.16 -27.11 9.99
N LEU A 356 8.40 -25.92 9.42
CA LEU A 356 7.37 -25.07 8.78
C LEU A 356 7.20 -25.36 7.29
N PHE A 357 8.24 -25.76 6.60
CA PHE A 357 8.25 -25.93 5.13
C PHE A 357 8.82 -27.28 4.68
N GLY A 358 9.65 -27.92 5.49
CA GLY A 358 10.08 -29.29 5.25
C GLY A 358 8.91 -30.26 5.28
N SER A 359 7.89 -29.98 6.10
CA SER A 359 6.63 -30.74 6.06
C SER A 359 5.83 -30.46 4.78
N SER A 360 5.83 -29.23 4.25
CA SER A 360 5.10 -28.90 3.01
C SER A 360 5.79 -29.43 1.77
N LEU A 361 7.11 -29.40 1.71
CA LEU A 361 7.88 -30.06 0.64
C LEU A 361 7.87 -31.57 0.80
N LEU A 362 7.89 -32.08 2.04
CA LEU A 362 7.73 -33.52 2.34
C LEU A 362 6.28 -33.99 2.12
N GLU A 363 5.27 -33.16 2.40
CA GLU A 363 3.85 -33.46 2.06
C GLU A 363 3.64 -33.38 0.55
N LEU A 364 4.27 -32.45 -0.15
CA LEU A 364 4.34 -32.42 -1.62
C LEU A 364 5.05 -33.71 -2.13
N ARG A 365 6.15 -34.08 -1.52
CA ARG A 365 6.89 -35.31 -1.81
C ARG A 365 6.03 -36.56 -1.52
N SER A 366 5.38 -36.64 -0.35
CA SER A 366 4.55 -37.78 0.02
C SER A 366 3.27 -37.88 -0.82
N SER A 367 2.68 -36.77 -1.25
CA SER A 367 1.54 -36.78 -2.18
C SER A 367 1.95 -37.12 -3.62
N LEU A 368 3.16 -36.79 -4.01
CA LEU A 368 3.76 -37.23 -5.28
C LEU A 368 4.26 -38.67 -5.22
N GLU A 369 4.78 -39.13 -4.07
CA GLU A 369 5.27 -40.51 -3.86
C GLU A 369 4.14 -41.53 -3.58
N SER A 370 2.98 -41.12 -3.07
CA SER A 370 1.90 -42.03 -2.67
C SER A 370 1.16 -42.71 -3.84
N ASN A 371 1.32 -42.19 -5.06
CA ASN A 371 0.58 -42.71 -6.22
C ASN A 371 1.41 -43.35 -7.35
N ARG A 372 2.74 -43.22 -7.35
CA ARG A 372 3.72 -43.90 -8.24
C ARG A 372 5.12 -43.38 -7.92
N PRO A 373 6.20 -44.11 -8.22
CA PRO A 373 7.56 -43.57 -8.17
C PRO A 373 7.75 -42.58 -9.33
N ALA A 374 7.10 -41.40 -9.23
CA ALA A 374 7.24 -40.34 -10.21
C ALA A 374 8.39 -39.43 -9.78
N VAL A 375 9.45 -39.40 -10.57
CA VAL A 375 10.60 -38.56 -10.36
C VAL A 375 10.23 -37.13 -10.82
N CYS A 376 10.19 -36.17 -9.89
CA CYS A 376 10.05 -34.76 -10.27
C CYS A 376 11.36 -34.33 -10.94
N HIS A 377 11.31 -34.03 -12.23
CA HIS A 377 12.52 -33.67 -12.99
C HIS A 377 12.70 -32.16 -13.16
N GLN A 378 11.67 -31.38 -12.91
CA GLN A 378 11.70 -29.93 -13.09
C GLN A 378 10.82 -29.19 -12.09
N ILE A 379 11.37 -28.14 -11.47
CA ILE A 379 10.63 -27.17 -10.66
C ILE A 379 10.78 -25.78 -11.31
N ILE A 380 9.67 -25.18 -11.69
CA ILE A 380 9.63 -23.79 -12.19
C ILE A 380 9.11 -22.89 -11.09
N VAL A 381 9.97 -22.07 -10.53
CA VAL A 381 9.63 -21.09 -9.49
C VAL A 381 9.28 -19.77 -10.14
N VAL A 382 8.03 -19.33 -9.99
CA VAL A 382 7.54 -18.04 -10.49
C VAL A 382 7.40 -17.08 -9.32
N ASP A 383 8.37 -16.17 -9.18
CA ASP A 383 8.38 -15.15 -8.13
C ASP A 383 7.56 -13.92 -8.54
N LEU A 384 6.49 -13.66 -7.79
CA LEU A 384 5.56 -12.56 -8.02
C LEU A 384 5.70 -11.42 -7.00
N ALA A 385 6.61 -11.53 -6.03
CA ALA A 385 6.79 -10.52 -5.00
C ALA A 385 7.91 -9.55 -5.36
N ALA A 386 7.58 -8.29 -5.63
CA ALA A 386 8.60 -7.27 -5.91
C ALA A 386 9.41 -6.92 -4.64
N GLU A 387 8.75 -6.83 -3.49
CA GLU A 387 9.24 -6.16 -2.28
C GLU A 387 10.18 -7.02 -1.41
N ILE A 388 10.22 -8.32 -1.63
CA ILE A 388 11.02 -9.24 -0.79
C ILE A 388 11.96 -10.11 -1.65
N SER A 389 13.08 -10.51 -1.07
CA SER A 389 13.96 -11.50 -1.71
C SER A 389 13.28 -12.85 -1.80
N SER A 390 13.44 -13.53 -2.90
CA SER A 390 13.20 -14.96 -3.07
C SER A 390 14.56 -15.66 -3.14
N HIS A 391 14.65 -16.87 -2.63
CA HIS A 391 15.91 -17.61 -2.60
C HIS A 391 15.70 -18.99 -3.21
N THR A 392 16.20 -19.18 -4.41
CA THR A 392 16.11 -20.46 -5.14
C THR A 392 17.21 -21.43 -4.74
N HIS A 393 18.33 -20.94 -4.21
CA HIS A 393 19.50 -21.75 -3.88
C HIS A 393 19.19 -22.90 -2.92
N ASN A 394 18.28 -22.72 -1.97
CA ASN A 394 17.89 -23.80 -1.06
C ASN A 394 16.96 -24.82 -1.71
N LEU A 395 16.17 -24.39 -2.71
CA LEU A 395 15.42 -25.31 -3.54
C LEU A 395 16.35 -26.14 -4.42
N GLU A 396 17.43 -25.54 -4.93
CA GLU A 396 18.48 -26.27 -5.66
C GLU A 396 19.19 -27.29 -4.77
N ILE A 397 19.53 -26.93 -3.52
CA ILE A 397 20.11 -27.86 -2.55
C ILE A 397 19.12 -28.97 -2.19
N ALA A 398 17.86 -28.65 -1.96
CA ALA A 398 16.82 -29.63 -1.65
C ALA A 398 16.51 -30.51 -2.87
N ALA A 399 16.54 -29.95 -4.08
CA ALA A 399 16.32 -30.65 -5.33
C ALA A 399 17.50 -31.56 -5.70
N ASN A 400 18.75 -31.14 -5.44
CA ASN A 400 19.93 -31.99 -5.64
C ASN A 400 19.98 -33.21 -4.72
N GLY A 401 19.24 -33.19 -3.60
CA GLY A 401 18.99 -34.38 -2.78
C GLY A 401 17.90 -35.33 -3.34
N ILE A 402 17.18 -34.89 -4.37
CA ILE A 402 16.14 -35.66 -5.08
C ILE A 402 16.65 -35.84 -6.51
N MET A 403 17.16 -37.02 -6.84
CA MET A 403 17.78 -37.39 -8.13
C MET A 403 17.43 -36.49 -9.34
N ASN A 404 18.41 -35.81 -9.89
CA ASN A 404 18.38 -35.08 -11.19
C ASN A 404 17.24 -34.05 -11.38
N THR A 405 16.83 -33.33 -10.34
CA THR A 405 15.80 -32.29 -10.44
C THR A 405 16.42 -30.94 -10.82
N THR A 406 15.94 -30.33 -11.91
CA THR A 406 16.35 -28.96 -12.30
C THR A 406 15.41 -27.92 -11.72
N VAL A 407 15.96 -26.78 -11.28
CA VAL A 407 15.18 -25.65 -10.76
C VAL A 407 15.35 -24.45 -11.69
N HIS A 408 14.23 -23.93 -12.20
CA HIS A 408 14.19 -22.72 -13.00
C HIS A 408 13.54 -21.57 -12.24
N TYR A 409 14.11 -20.39 -12.32
CA TYR A 409 13.58 -19.19 -11.67
C TYR A 409 13.08 -18.19 -12.71
N LEU A 410 11.82 -17.82 -12.60
CA LEU A 410 11.18 -16.76 -13.38
C LEU A 410 10.70 -15.66 -12.44
N TYR A 411 10.77 -14.41 -12.87
CA TYR A 411 10.39 -13.27 -12.07
C TYR A 411 9.44 -12.36 -12.84
N LEU A 412 8.24 -12.15 -12.27
CA LEU A 412 7.29 -11.13 -12.68
C LEU A 412 6.98 -10.24 -11.47
N PRO A 413 7.60 -9.06 -11.38
CA PRO A 413 7.45 -8.20 -10.23
C PRO A 413 6.03 -7.62 -10.13
N LEU A 414 5.28 -8.02 -9.11
CA LEU A 414 3.99 -7.45 -8.75
C LEU A 414 4.11 -6.75 -7.40
N LEU A 415 3.68 -5.49 -7.34
CA LEU A 415 3.60 -4.77 -6.06
C LEU A 415 2.40 -5.24 -5.24
N ASP A 416 2.49 -5.15 -3.92
CA ASP A 416 1.40 -5.54 -3.04
C ASP A 416 0.17 -4.64 -3.25
N LEU A 417 -1.03 -5.25 -3.16
CA LEU A 417 -2.31 -4.57 -3.38
C LEU A 417 -2.52 -3.95 -4.77
N GLN A 418 -1.57 -4.12 -5.69
CA GLN A 418 -1.75 -3.67 -7.07
C GLN A 418 -2.73 -4.59 -7.80
N PRO A 419 -3.78 -4.04 -8.45
CA PRO A 419 -4.67 -4.83 -9.29
C PRO A 419 -3.92 -5.52 -10.43
N LEU A 420 -4.29 -6.76 -10.75
CA LEU A 420 -3.57 -7.54 -11.77
C LEU A 420 -3.73 -6.97 -13.19
N ASN A 421 -4.77 -6.19 -13.46
CA ASN A 421 -4.94 -5.49 -14.75
C ASN A 421 -4.07 -4.24 -14.91
N ASP A 422 -3.35 -3.82 -13.86
CA ASP A 422 -2.35 -2.75 -13.97
C ASP A 422 -1.04 -3.25 -14.63
N VAL A 423 -0.89 -4.56 -14.79
CA VAL A 423 0.20 -5.20 -15.53
C VAL A 423 -0.26 -5.43 -16.98
N LEU A 424 0.62 -5.24 -17.96
CA LEU A 424 0.27 -5.51 -19.35
C LEU A 424 -0.08 -7.00 -19.53
N LEU A 425 -1.14 -7.26 -20.27
CA LEU A 425 -1.50 -8.61 -20.71
C LEU A 425 -0.29 -9.34 -21.33
N GLN A 426 0.52 -8.62 -22.13
CA GLN A 426 1.70 -9.15 -22.79
C GLN A 426 2.77 -9.67 -21.80
N ASP A 427 2.90 -9.05 -20.62
CA ASP A 427 3.86 -9.51 -19.61
C ASP A 427 3.47 -10.86 -19.03
N TYR A 428 2.16 -11.11 -18.85
CA TYR A 428 1.66 -12.44 -18.46
C TYR A 428 1.87 -13.45 -19.58
N ILE A 429 1.58 -13.09 -20.81
CA ILE A 429 1.76 -13.96 -21.98
C ILE A 429 3.23 -14.34 -22.14
N ASP A 430 4.14 -13.36 -22.08
CA ASP A 430 5.59 -13.58 -22.17
C ASP A 430 6.09 -14.53 -21.05
N LEU A 431 5.54 -14.38 -19.82
CA LEU A 431 5.82 -15.28 -18.70
C LEU A 431 5.32 -16.71 -19.00
N PHE A 432 4.07 -16.83 -19.46
CA PHE A 432 3.44 -18.15 -19.71
C PHE A 432 4.12 -18.87 -20.88
N GLN A 433 4.50 -18.15 -21.92
CA GLN A 433 5.30 -18.73 -23.03
C GLN A 433 6.68 -19.22 -22.57
N LYS A 434 7.33 -18.49 -21.64
CA LYS A 434 8.60 -18.97 -21.03
C LYS A 434 8.40 -20.24 -20.21
N ILE A 435 7.30 -20.34 -19.47
CA ILE A 435 6.94 -21.56 -18.72
C ILE A 435 6.75 -22.72 -19.70
N GLU A 436 5.97 -22.54 -20.77
CA GLU A 436 5.74 -23.57 -21.78
C GLU A 436 7.04 -24.00 -22.49
N ALA A 437 7.92 -23.04 -22.83
CA ALA A 437 9.21 -23.36 -23.43
C ALA A 437 10.11 -24.19 -22.50
N LEU A 438 10.09 -23.92 -21.19
CA LEU A 438 10.82 -24.72 -20.21
C LEU A 438 10.23 -26.15 -20.09
N ILE A 439 8.92 -26.31 -20.11
CA ILE A 439 8.27 -27.63 -20.10
C ILE A 439 8.68 -28.43 -21.35
N GLN A 440 8.60 -27.82 -22.54
CA GLN A 440 8.96 -28.47 -23.81
C GLN A 440 10.45 -28.85 -23.88
N SER A 441 11.35 -28.02 -23.34
CA SER A 441 12.79 -28.30 -23.35
C SER A 441 13.16 -29.59 -22.62
N VAL A 442 12.50 -29.85 -21.50
CA VAL A 442 12.71 -31.05 -20.70
C VAL A 442 12.09 -32.28 -21.38
N GLU A 443 10.94 -32.16 -22.03
CA GLU A 443 10.34 -33.24 -22.82
C GLU A 443 11.25 -33.66 -23.97
N THR A 444 11.86 -32.69 -24.65
CA THR A 444 12.79 -32.95 -25.74
C THR A 444 14.06 -33.66 -25.26
N GLN A 445 14.63 -33.23 -24.14
CA GLN A 445 15.83 -33.86 -23.54
C GLN A 445 15.52 -35.32 -23.11
N ALA A 446 14.34 -35.57 -22.55
CA ALA A 446 13.95 -36.94 -22.16
C ALA A 446 13.79 -37.86 -23.38
N ILE A 447 13.27 -37.36 -24.50
CA ILE A 447 13.13 -38.13 -25.75
C ILE A 447 14.53 -38.44 -26.34
N THR A 448 15.44 -37.47 -26.29
CA THR A 448 16.80 -37.61 -26.82
C THR A 448 17.59 -38.64 -25.98
N ALA A 449 17.54 -38.54 -24.66
CA ALA A 449 18.19 -39.50 -23.76
C ALA A 449 17.63 -40.93 -23.91
N ASN A 450 16.34 -41.10 -24.13
CA ASN A 450 15.75 -42.40 -24.44
C ASN A 450 16.24 -42.95 -25.80
N ASN A 451 16.39 -42.11 -26.82
CA ASN A 451 16.87 -42.54 -28.13
C ASN A 451 18.37 -42.89 -28.12
N GLU A 452 19.22 -42.22 -27.34
CA GLU A 452 20.63 -42.56 -27.18
C GLU A 452 20.81 -43.89 -26.43
N SER A 453 20.00 -44.21 -25.46
CA SER A 453 20.04 -45.50 -24.75
C SER A 453 19.69 -46.70 -25.64
N TRP A 454 18.94 -46.52 -26.73
CA TRP A 454 18.62 -47.54 -27.71
C TRP A 454 19.79 -47.81 -28.68
N VAL A 455 20.73 -46.87 -28.83
CA VAL A 455 21.88 -47.02 -29.76
C VAL A 455 23.02 -47.80 -29.10
N GLU A 456 23.14 -47.83 -27.77
CA GLU A 456 24.21 -48.53 -27.04
C GLU A 456 23.97 -50.00 -26.70
N GLY A 457 22.84 -50.62 -27.14
CA GLY A 457 22.69 -52.08 -27.18
C GLY A 457 22.58 -52.82 -25.84
N ASN A 458 22.37 -52.14 -24.73
CA ASN A 458 22.10 -52.76 -23.45
C ASN A 458 20.58 -52.95 -23.23
N GLN A 459 20.12 -54.22 -23.36
CA GLN A 459 18.77 -54.62 -22.91
C GLN A 459 18.70 -54.47 -21.38
N VAL A 460 18.29 -53.32 -20.89
CA VAL A 460 17.80 -53.16 -19.52
C VAL A 460 16.35 -53.58 -19.53
N GLU A 461 16.02 -54.62 -18.73
CA GLU A 461 14.67 -55.18 -18.62
C GLU A 461 13.61 -54.06 -18.44
N ASP A 462 12.59 -54.15 -19.27
CA ASP A 462 11.53 -53.17 -19.57
C ASP A 462 10.56 -52.85 -18.40
N SER A 463 10.95 -53.12 -17.15
CA SER A 463 10.06 -53.01 -16.00
C SER A 463 10.31 -51.85 -15.04
N GLN A 464 11.40 -51.05 -15.20
CA GLN A 464 11.75 -50.01 -14.21
C GLN A 464 11.76 -48.55 -14.66
N VAL A 465 11.54 -48.19 -15.92
CA VAL A 465 11.62 -46.79 -16.40
C VAL A 465 10.28 -46.28 -16.96
N LYS A 466 9.16 -46.61 -16.35
CA LYS A 466 7.86 -45.94 -16.63
C LYS A 466 7.52 -44.84 -15.64
N GLY A 467 8.50 -44.22 -15.03
CA GLY A 467 8.34 -42.99 -14.26
C GLY A 467 8.24 -41.77 -15.20
N GLY A 468 7.02 -41.28 -15.46
CA GLY A 468 6.83 -40.08 -16.31
C GLY A 468 7.49 -38.84 -15.70
N LEU A 469 8.07 -38.02 -16.56
CA LEU A 469 8.65 -36.72 -16.23
C LEU A 469 7.58 -35.81 -15.63
N ILE A 470 7.77 -35.29 -14.41
CA ILE A 470 6.82 -34.37 -13.76
C ILE A 470 7.46 -32.99 -13.65
N THR A 471 6.73 -31.97 -14.11
CA THR A 471 7.04 -30.56 -13.89
C THR A 471 6.13 -29.99 -12.82
N LEU A 472 6.71 -29.32 -11.82
CA LEU A 472 5.99 -28.56 -10.82
C LEU A 472 6.20 -27.05 -11.06
N ILE A 473 5.11 -26.31 -11.29
CA ILE A 473 5.11 -24.85 -11.41
C ILE A 473 4.64 -24.26 -10.09
N ASN A 474 5.49 -23.50 -9.44
CA ASN A 474 5.18 -22.86 -8.17
C ASN A 474 5.08 -21.34 -8.34
N PHE A 475 3.86 -20.78 -8.32
CA PHE A 475 3.60 -19.37 -8.22
C PHE A 475 3.68 -18.92 -6.77
N HIS A 476 4.62 -18.05 -6.41
CA HIS A 476 4.72 -17.58 -5.03
C HIS A 476 4.69 -16.05 -4.91
N CYS A 477 4.13 -15.58 -3.81
CA CYS A 477 4.16 -14.17 -3.40
C CYS A 477 4.48 -14.07 -1.89
N VAL A 478 4.34 -12.91 -1.26
CA VAL A 478 4.66 -12.74 0.17
C VAL A 478 3.83 -13.68 1.06
N MET A 479 2.51 -13.67 0.90
CA MET A 479 1.56 -14.39 1.76
C MET A 479 0.91 -15.61 1.10
N GLY A 480 1.03 -15.77 -0.21
CA GLY A 480 0.36 -16.86 -0.94
C GLY A 480 -1.17 -16.72 -1.10
N LEU A 481 -1.74 -15.53 -0.82
CA LEU A 481 -3.19 -15.35 -0.71
C LEU A 481 -3.86 -14.67 -1.90
N SER A 482 -3.13 -13.86 -2.66
CA SER A 482 -3.76 -13.07 -3.73
C SER A 482 -2.97 -13.07 -5.03
N ARG A 483 -1.73 -12.55 -5.06
CA ARG A 483 -0.92 -12.45 -6.28
C ARG A 483 -0.64 -13.82 -6.90
N SER A 484 -0.17 -14.78 -6.09
CA SER A 484 0.14 -16.14 -6.53
C SER A 484 -1.10 -16.87 -7.08
N ILE A 485 -2.22 -16.80 -6.36
CA ILE A 485 -3.47 -17.46 -6.78
C ILE A 485 -4.03 -16.76 -8.02
N GLY A 486 -4.04 -15.42 -8.07
CA GLY A 486 -4.53 -14.69 -9.22
C GLY A 486 -3.76 -14.99 -10.51
N VAL A 487 -2.41 -15.03 -10.45
CA VAL A 487 -1.59 -15.36 -11.62
C VAL A 487 -1.71 -16.86 -11.99
N GLN A 488 -1.84 -17.74 -11.00
CA GLN A 488 -2.14 -19.15 -11.27
C GLN A 488 -3.46 -19.33 -12.03
N VAL A 489 -4.52 -18.60 -11.61
CA VAL A 489 -5.81 -18.60 -12.32
C VAL A 489 -5.64 -18.11 -13.76
N LEU A 490 -4.90 -17.00 -13.97
CA LEU A 490 -4.62 -16.49 -15.32
C LEU A 490 -3.87 -17.53 -16.16
N TYR A 491 -2.92 -18.25 -15.58
CA TYR A 491 -2.20 -19.32 -16.27
C TYR A 491 -3.12 -20.50 -16.64
N LEU A 492 -3.99 -20.92 -15.73
CA LEU A 492 -4.96 -21.99 -16.00
C LEU A 492 -6.01 -21.59 -17.05
N LEU A 493 -6.41 -20.32 -17.10
CA LEU A 493 -7.24 -19.77 -18.18
C LEU A 493 -6.49 -19.77 -19.52
N TYR A 494 -5.22 -19.35 -19.52
CA TYR A 494 -4.35 -19.38 -20.68
C TYR A 494 -4.17 -20.80 -21.22
N CYS A 495 -4.00 -21.81 -20.35
CA CYS A 495 -3.93 -23.21 -20.73
C CYS A 495 -5.29 -23.80 -21.18
N GLY A 496 -6.40 -23.10 -21.00
CA GLY A 496 -7.75 -23.58 -21.28
C GLY A 496 -8.28 -24.62 -20.27
N THR A 497 -7.59 -24.79 -19.15
CA THR A 497 -8.01 -25.69 -18.05
C THR A 497 -9.17 -25.09 -17.26
N LEU A 498 -9.17 -23.76 -17.09
CA LEU A 498 -10.28 -22.99 -16.53
C LEU A 498 -10.99 -22.19 -17.61
N THR A 499 -12.23 -21.84 -17.31
CA THR A 499 -13.09 -20.98 -18.15
C THR A 499 -13.56 -19.76 -17.34
N VAL A 500 -14.11 -18.76 -18.04
CA VAL A 500 -14.74 -17.58 -17.42
C VAL A 500 -15.89 -17.97 -16.47
N TYR A 501 -16.49 -19.14 -16.66
CA TYR A 501 -17.66 -19.60 -15.89
C TYR A 501 -17.31 -20.40 -14.64
N ASN A 502 -16.13 -21.04 -14.56
CA ASN A 502 -15.78 -21.96 -13.48
C ASN A 502 -14.61 -21.50 -12.58
N TYR A 503 -13.88 -20.43 -12.94
CA TYR A 503 -12.70 -20.01 -12.18
C TYR A 503 -13.01 -19.60 -10.74
N GLN A 504 -14.16 -18.97 -10.47
CA GLN A 504 -14.53 -18.54 -9.11
C GLN A 504 -14.82 -19.75 -8.21
N SER A 505 -15.63 -20.71 -8.67
CA SER A 505 -15.89 -21.94 -7.93
C SER A 505 -14.62 -22.76 -7.74
N TRP A 506 -13.71 -22.74 -8.71
CA TRP A 506 -12.39 -23.38 -8.57
C TRP A 506 -11.55 -22.73 -7.46
N ILE A 507 -11.52 -21.38 -7.38
CA ILE A 507 -10.82 -20.65 -6.31
C ILE A 507 -11.42 -21.02 -4.94
N GLU A 508 -12.74 -21.00 -4.80
CA GLU A 508 -13.43 -21.34 -3.56
C GLU A 508 -13.14 -22.77 -3.09
N GLN A 509 -13.03 -23.70 -4.02
CA GLN A 509 -12.74 -25.12 -3.73
C GLN A 509 -11.28 -25.34 -3.32
N HIS A 510 -10.31 -24.73 -4.03
CA HIS A 510 -8.88 -25.01 -3.84
C HIS A 510 -8.21 -24.03 -2.87
N TYR A 511 -8.73 -22.80 -2.77
CA TYR A 511 -8.19 -21.73 -1.94
C TYR A 511 -9.31 -21.03 -1.15
N PRO A 512 -10.00 -21.70 -0.22
CA PRO A 512 -11.15 -21.14 0.52
C PRO A 512 -10.78 -19.89 1.35
N HIS A 513 -9.50 -19.65 1.58
CA HIS A 513 -8.98 -18.47 2.27
C HIS A 513 -8.48 -17.35 1.34
N ALA A 514 -8.61 -17.55 0.02
CA ALA A 514 -8.22 -16.53 -0.94
C ALA A 514 -9.19 -15.34 -0.88
N HIS A 515 -8.62 -14.15 -0.76
CA HIS A 515 -9.38 -12.91 -0.79
C HIS A 515 -9.18 -12.18 -2.13
N LEU A 516 -9.54 -12.85 -3.23
CA LEU A 516 -9.52 -12.24 -4.56
C LEU A 516 -10.81 -11.45 -4.76
N LYS A 517 -10.72 -10.13 -4.54
CA LYS A 517 -11.81 -9.21 -4.86
C LYS A 517 -11.84 -8.94 -6.37
N ASP A 518 -13.02 -8.64 -6.92
CA ASP A 518 -13.18 -8.24 -8.33
C ASP A 518 -12.31 -7.04 -8.72
N THR A 519 -11.96 -6.19 -7.75
CA THR A 519 -11.03 -5.08 -7.97
C THR A 519 -9.58 -5.53 -8.14
N TYR A 520 -9.22 -6.71 -7.66
CA TYR A 520 -7.86 -7.25 -7.72
C TYR A 520 -7.65 -8.14 -8.96
N LEU A 521 -8.59 -9.05 -9.23
CA LEU A 521 -8.66 -9.86 -10.45
C LEU A 521 -9.94 -9.48 -11.21
N PRO A 522 -9.91 -8.41 -12.04
CA PRO A 522 -11.09 -7.94 -12.74
C PRO A 522 -11.57 -8.94 -13.79
N GLN A 523 -12.88 -9.06 -13.92
CA GLN A 523 -13.51 -9.96 -14.88
C GLN A 523 -13.05 -9.69 -16.33
N SER A 524 -12.82 -8.43 -16.69
CA SER A 524 -12.30 -8.05 -18.00
C SER A 524 -10.95 -8.67 -18.32
N LEU A 525 -10.05 -8.81 -17.33
CA LEU A 525 -8.75 -9.47 -17.50
C LEU A 525 -8.93 -10.99 -17.67
N VAL A 526 -9.83 -11.59 -16.88
CA VAL A 526 -10.18 -13.02 -16.97
C VAL A 526 -10.73 -13.36 -18.35
N GLU A 527 -11.69 -12.57 -18.84
CA GLU A 527 -12.29 -12.73 -20.18
C GLU A 527 -11.23 -12.57 -21.29
N THR A 528 -10.36 -11.55 -21.16
CA THR A 528 -9.30 -11.32 -22.13
C THR A 528 -8.31 -12.47 -22.17
N MET A 529 -7.92 -12.99 -21.01
CA MET A 529 -6.97 -14.12 -20.93
C MET A 529 -7.59 -15.42 -21.47
N ALA A 530 -8.84 -15.71 -21.11
CA ALA A 530 -9.54 -16.91 -21.61
C ALA A 530 -9.72 -16.89 -23.13
N ASN A 531 -9.94 -15.71 -23.73
CA ASN A 531 -10.12 -15.55 -25.16
C ASN A 531 -8.79 -15.50 -25.93
N TYR A 532 -7.65 -15.30 -25.26
CA TYR A 532 -6.36 -15.14 -25.94
C TYR A 532 -5.98 -16.40 -26.77
N LYS A 533 -6.20 -17.59 -26.22
CA LYS A 533 -5.85 -18.85 -26.89
C LYS A 533 -6.81 -19.26 -28.01
N SER A 534 -8.05 -18.75 -27.98
CA SER A 534 -9.02 -19.03 -29.05
C SER A 534 -8.67 -18.36 -30.39
N VAL A 535 -7.75 -17.39 -30.38
CA VAL A 535 -7.29 -16.63 -31.55
C VAL A 535 -5.97 -17.18 -32.14
N THR A 536 -5.25 -18.01 -31.37
CA THR A 536 -3.92 -18.53 -31.77
C THR A 536 -3.92 -19.97 -32.28
N TYR A 537 -5.10 -20.62 -32.36
CA TYR A 537 -5.26 -21.95 -32.96
C TYR A 537 -6.26 -21.95 -34.10
#